data_327725124101be40812353c675847c59
#
_entry.id   327725124101be40812353c675847c59
#
_cell.length_a   1.000
_cell.length_b   1.000
_cell.length_c   1.000
_cell.angle_alpha   90.00
_cell.angle_beta   90.00
_cell.angle_gamma   90.00
#
_symmetry.space_group_name_H-M   'P 1'
#
loop_
_entity.id
_entity.type
_entity.pdbx_description
1 polymer ?
#
loop_
_entity_poly.entity_id
_entity_poly.type
_entity_poly.pdbx_seq_one_letter_code
_entity_poly.pdbx_strand_id
1 'polypeptide(L)'
;MPRIAVVDDQPDMRQQLCSMIDQYSRENNCMLEVTAFSDGAQIITNYCKGFDIIFLDIEMPELGGMDAAERIRTVDPDVVLVFVTNMAQYAIRGYEVDALDFVLKPVNYYQFSTKLARALQRVQRRKGGQIALQTAGGGQLLNT
;
A
#
# COMPACT_ATOMS: atom_id res chain seq x y z
N MET A 1 2.26 8.00 -11.93
CA MET A 1 1.63 8.41 -10.66
C MET A 1 1.15 7.19 -9.91
N PRO A 2 1.81 6.82 -8.79
CA PRO A 2 1.39 5.65 -8.03
C PRO A 2 -0.03 5.83 -7.46
N ARG A 3 -0.77 4.73 -7.46
CA ARG A 3 -2.14 4.72 -6.94
C ARG A 3 -2.15 3.98 -5.61
N ILE A 4 -2.65 4.64 -4.58
CA ILE A 4 -2.62 4.16 -3.21
C ILE A 4 -4.04 4.01 -2.69
N ALA A 5 -4.34 2.88 -2.08
CA ALA A 5 -5.61 2.68 -1.39
C ALA A 5 -5.37 2.73 0.12
N VAL A 6 -6.31 3.33 0.83
CA VAL A 6 -6.32 3.37 2.30
C VAL A 6 -7.62 2.72 2.75
N VAL A 7 -7.53 1.65 3.52
CA VAL A 7 -8.70 0.89 3.96
C VAL A 7 -8.73 0.86 5.49
N ASP A 8 -9.71 1.54 6.08
CA ASP A 8 -9.86 1.61 7.53
C ASP A 8 -11.31 1.96 7.83
N ASP A 9 -11.91 1.29 8.81
CA ASP A 9 -13.32 1.54 9.15
C ASP A 9 -13.52 2.81 9.96
N GLN A 10 -12.47 3.39 10.50
CA GLN A 10 -12.56 4.61 11.30
C GLN A 10 -12.32 5.84 10.41
N PRO A 11 -13.32 6.74 10.30
CA PRO A 11 -13.17 7.90 9.42
C PRO A 11 -11.98 8.79 9.79
N ASP A 12 -11.74 8.97 11.09
CA ASP A 12 -10.62 9.80 11.54
C ASP A 12 -9.29 9.23 11.09
N MET A 13 -9.14 7.90 11.17
CA MET A 13 -7.90 7.27 10.76
C MET A 13 -7.72 7.33 9.25
N ARG A 14 -8.81 7.11 8.48
CA ARG A 14 -8.74 7.26 7.03
C ARG A 14 -8.26 8.65 6.65
N GLN A 15 -8.83 9.66 7.29
CA GLN A 15 -8.46 11.05 7.01
C GLN A 15 -7.02 11.32 7.39
N GLN A 16 -6.58 10.80 8.54
CA GLN A 16 -5.21 10.98 9.00
C GLN A 16 -4.21 10.37 8.03
N LEU A 17 -4.46 9.15 7.57
CA LEU A 17 -3.57 8.49 6.64
C LEU A 17 -3.53 9.22 5.30
N CYS A 18 -4.68 9.65 4.81
CA CYS A 18 -4.73 10.41 3.56
C CYS A 18 -3.96 11.73 3.69
N SER A 19 -4.08 12.39 4.84
CA SER A 19 -3.34 13.63 5.08
C SER A 19 -1.84 13.39 5.12
N MET A 20 -1.41 12.28 5.71
CA MET A 20 0.01 11.95 5.77
C MET A 20 0.57 11.64 4.37
N ILE A 21 -0.22 10.96 3.54
CA ILE A 21 0.19 10.69 2.17
C ILE A 21 0.32 11.99 1.39
N ASP A 22 -0.65 12.89 1.59
CA ASP A 22 -0.60 14.20 0.92
C ASP A 22 0.61 15.01 1.37
N GLN A 23 0.91 14.99 2.67
CA GLN A 23 2.08 15.67 3.20
C GLN A 23 3.37 15.12 2.58
N TYR A 24 3.47 13.79 2.48
CA TYR A 24 4.63 13.16 1.87
C TYR A 24 4.76 13.58 0.40
N SER A 25 3.64 13.60 -0.31
CA SER A 25 3.61 14.01 -1.71
C SER A 25 4.17 15.40 -1.90
N ARG A 26 3.76 16.33 -1.03
CA ARG A 26 4.23 17.72 -1.11
C ARG A 26 5.69 17.85 -0.72
N GLU A 27 6.10 17.15 0.34
CA GLU A 27 7.48 17.26 0.83
C GLU A 27 8.48 16.65 -0.12
N ASN A 28 8.09 15.63 -0.86
CA ASN A 28 8.98 14.91 -1.76
C ASN A 28 8.72 15.22 -3.22
N ASN A 29 7.86 16.18 -3.48
CA ASN A 29 7.57 16.65 -4.84
C ASN A 29 7.22 15.49 -5.78
N CYS A 30 6.35 14.60 -5.33
CA CYS A 30 5.90 13.47 -6.13
C CYS A 30 4.37 13.44 -6.11
N MET A 31 3.78 12.98 -7.20
CA MET A 31 2.33 12.92 -7.33
C MET A 31 1.83 11.54 -6.94
N LEU A 32 0.88 11.48 -6.02
CA LEU A 32 0.29 10.24 -5.54
C LEU A 32 -1.23 10.36 -5.62
N GLU A 33 -1.87 9.31 -6.11
CA GLU A 33 -3.32 9.27 -6.18
C GLU A 33 -3.85 8.35 -5.07
N VAL A 34 -4.75 8.87 -4.23
CA VAL A 34 -5.23 8.15 -3.06
C VAL A 34 -6.73 7.92 -3.15
N THR A 35 -7.15 6.69 -2.89
CA THR A 35 -8.57 6.34 -2.77
C THR A 35 -8.79 5.70 -1.41
N ALA A 36 -9.82 6.14 -0.69
CA ALA A 36 -10.10 5.65 0.65
C ALA A 36 -11.34 4.74 0.63
N PHE A 37 -11.27 3.66 1.39
CA PHE A 37 -12.35 2.70 1.54
C PHE A 37 -12.64 2.50 3.03
N SER A 38 -13.89 2.27 3.37
CA SER A 38 -14.30 2.15 4.77
C SER A 38 -14.24 0.72 5.30
N ASP A 39 -14.11 -0.28 4.43
CA ASP A 39 -13.97 -1.67 4.87
C ASP A 39 -13.41 -2.54 3.76
N GLY A 40 -13.12 -3.80 4.13
CA GLY A 40 -12.53 -4.73 3.18
C GLY A 40 -13.45 -5.13 2.05
N ALA A 41 -14.76 -5.16 2.32
CA ALA A 41 -15.72 -5.52 1.28
C ALA A 41 -15.75 -4.47 0.17
N GLN A 42 -15.62 -3.20 0.54
CA GLN A 42 -15.63 -2.12 -0.45
C GLN A 42 -14.47 -2.23 -1.43
N ILE A 43 -13.26 -2.48 -0.92
CA ILE A 43 -12.12 -2.55 -1.81
C ILE A 43 -12.18 -3.80 -2.68
N ILE A 44 -12.66 -4.91 -2.14
CA ILE A 44 -12.81 -6.15 -2.92
C ILE A 44 -13.81 -5.96 -4.04
N THR A 45 -14.99 -5.38 -3.71
CA THR A 45 -16.06 -5.18 -4.69
C THR A 45 -15.61 -4.26 -5.82
N ASN A 46 -14.81 -3.25 -5.49
CA ASN A 46 -14.41 -2.23 -6.46
C ASN A 46 -13.00 -2.43 -6.99
N TYR A 47 -12.39 -3.57 -6.71
CA TYR A 47 -11.00 -3.79 -7.09
C TYR A 47 -10.88 -4.04 -8.59
N CYS A 48 -10.04 -3.27 -9.25
CA CYS A 48 -9.83 -3.38 -10.70
C CYS A 48 -8.35 -3.42 -11.06
N LYS A 49 -7.52 -3.94 -10.16
CA LYS A 49 -6.08 -4.12 -10.41
C LYS A 49 -5.39 -2.84 -10.87
N GLY A 50 -5.54 -1.79 -10.10
CA GLY A 50 -4.93 -0.52 -10.45
C GLY A 50 -4.14 0.10 -9.34
N PHE A 51 -4.16 -0.52 -8.16
CA PHE A 51 -3.45 0.03 -7.02
C PHE A 51 -2.02 -0.49 -6.98
N ASP A 52 -1.11 0.39 -6.64
CA ASP A 52 0.30 0.04 -6.45
C ASP A 52 0.58 -0.30 -5.00
N ILE A 53 -0.08 0.38 -4.07
CA ILE A 53 0.11 0.19 -2.63
C ILE A 53 -1.26 0.20 -1.95
N ILE A 54 -1.47 -0.70 -0.99
CA ILE A 54 -2.68 -0.70 -0.18
C ILE A 54 -2.28 -0.67 1.30
N PHE A 55 -2.72 0.37 2.01
CA PHE A 55 -2.62 0.44 3.47
C PHE A 55 -3.92 -0.08 4.05
N LEU A 56 -3.85 -1.12 4.85
CA LEU A 56 -4.99 -1.92 5.19
C LEU A 56 -5.05 -2.16 6.69
N ASP A 57 -6.13 -1.73 7.34
CA ASP A 57 -6.37 -2.04 8.74
C ASP A 57 -6.75 -3.52 8.88
N ILE A 58 -6.21 -4.19 9.88
CA ILE A 58 -6.51 -5.60 10.09
C ILE A 58 -7.86 -5.78 10.76
N GLU A 59 -8.17 -4.95 11.74
CA GLU A 59 -9.40 -5.09 12.50
C GLU A 59 -10.51 -4.22 11.93
N MET A 60 -11.39 -4.84 11.17
CA MET A 60 -12.54 -4.14 10.59
C MET A 60 -13.76 -5.05 10.73
N PRO A 61 -14.96 -4.46 10.89
CA PRO A 61 -16.18 -5.27 10.91
C PRO A 61 -16.41 -5.92 9.55
N GLU A 62 -17.20 -6.97 9.52
CA GLU A 62 -17.57 -7.74 8.34
C GLU A 62 -16.37 -8.46 7.74
N LEU A 63 -15.64 -7.83 6.82
CA LEU A 63 -14.47 -8.44 6.22
C LEU A 63 -13.22 -7.79 6.77
N GLY A 64 -12.49 -8.52 7.60
CA GLY A 64 -11.26 -8.02 8.19
C GLY A 64 -10.15 -7.85 7.18
N GLY A 65 -9.13 -7.08 7.58
CA GLY A 65 -8.03 -6.74 6.67
C GLY A 65 -7.25 -7.96 6.20
N MET A 66 -7.09 -8.97 7.06
CA MET A 66 -6.35 -10.16 6.66
C MET A 66 -7.09 -10.93 5.58
N ASP A 67 -8.42 -11.09 5.74
CA ASP A 67 -9.23 -11.77 4.73
C ASP A 67 -9.26 -10.97 3.43
N ALA A 68 -9.36 -9.65 3.54
CA ALA A 68 -9.33 -8.80 2.36
C ALA A 68 -8.00 -8.93 1.63
N ALA A 69 -6.89 -8.96 2.38
CA ALA A 69 -5.57 -9.11 1.80
C ALA A 69 -5.42 -10.43 1.05
N GLU A 70 -5.94 -11.51 1.62
CA GLU A 70 -5.89 -12.82 0.97
C GLU A 70 -6.64 -12.79 -0.36
N ARG A 71 -7.82 -12.19 -0.37
CA ARG A 71 -8.61 -12.09 -1.60
C ARG A 71 -7.95 -11.20 -2.65
N ILE A 72 -7.39 -10.08 -2.21
CA ILE A 72 -6.67 -9.20 -3.12
C ILE A 72 -5.48 -9.94 -3.74
N ARG A 73 -4.77 -10.73 -2.95
CA ARG A 73 -3.59 -11.45 -3.42
C ARG A 73 -3.93 -12.49 -4.48
N THR A 74 -5.14 -13.03 -4.45
CA THR A 74 -5.55 -13.99 -5.49
C THR A 74 -5.73 -13.33 -6.85
N VAL A 75 -6.09 -12.04 -6.88
CA VAL A 75 -6.32 -11.34 -8.15
C VAL A 75 -5.18 -10.40 -8.51
N ASP A 76 -4.35 -10.04 -7.55
CA ASP A 76 -3.24 -9.11 -7.79
C ASP A 76 -2.03 -9.52 -6.94
N PRO A 77 -1.18 -10.40 -7.44
CA PRO A 77 -0.03 -10.87 -6.67
C PRO A 77 1.07 -9.83 -6.52
N ASP A 78 1.01 -8.73 -7.28
CA ASP A 78 2.11 -7.76 -7.31
C ASP A 78 1.88 -6.50 -6.48
N VAL A 79 0.64 -6.25 -6.03
CA VAL A 79 0.37 -5.03 -5.26
C VAL A 79 1.12 -5.07 -3.93
N VAL A 80 1.62 -3.91 -3.51
CA VAL A 80 2.33 -3.79 -2.23
C VAL A 80 1.31 -3.63 -1.12
N LEU A 81 1.33 -4.54 -0.15
CA LEU A 81 0.43 -4.50 1.01
C LEU A 81 1.19 -4.05 2.24
N VAL A 82 0.63 -3.08 2.97
CA VAL A 82 1.16 -2.63 4.24
C VAL A 82 0.00 -2.58 5.23
N PHE A 83 0.13 -3.33 6.32
CA PHE A 83 -0.92 -3.33 7.34
C PHE A 83 -0.75 -2.16 8.29
N VAL A 84 -1.88 -1.56 8.69
CA VAL A 84 -1.90 -0.50 9.68
C VAL A 84 -2.79 -0.98 10.83
N THR A 85 -2.19 -1.26 11.99
CA THR A 85 -2.92 -1.94 13.05
C THR A 85 -2.34 -1.58 14.42
N ASN A 86 -3.15 -1.78 15.48
CA ASN A 86 -2.66 -1.69 16.85
C ASN A 86 -2.29 -3.06 17.42
N MET A 87 -2.31 -4.11 16.60
CA MET A 87 -2.07 -5.47 17.06
C MET A 87 -0.81 -6.05 16.42
N ALA A 88 0.31 -5.88 17.12
CA ALA A 88 1.60 -6.32 16.61
C ALA A 88 1.66 -7.83 16.34
N GLN A 89 0.85 -8.62 17.04
CA GLN A 89 0.86 -10.07 16.83
C GLN A 89 0.42 -10.48 15.44
N TYR A 90 -0.27 -9.61 14.71
CA TYR A 90 -0.66 -9.90 13.34
C TYR A 90 0.47 -9.75 12.34
N ALA A 91 1.62 -9.22 12.76
CA ALA A 91 2.75 -9.06 11.85
C ALA A 91 3.18 -10.41 11.24
N ILE A 92 3.12 -11.47 12.03
CA ILE A 92 3.52 -12.81 11.57
C ILE A 92 2.59 -13.28 10.45
N ARG A 93 1.29 -13.02 10.59
CA ARG A 93 0.32 -13.43 9.57
C ARG A 93 0.50 -12.64 8.27
N GLY A 94 1.16 -11.51 8.34
CA GLY A 94 1.46 -10.74 7.13
C GLY A 94 2.28 -11.53 6.12
N TYR A 95 3.08 -12.47 6.57
CA TYR A 95 3.87 -13.32 5.68
C TYR A 95 2.98 -14.18 4.78
N GLU A 96 1.81 -14.56 5.26
CA GLU A 96 0.89 -15.40 4.50
C GLU A 96 0.38 -14.71 3.24
N VAL A 97 0.33 -13.37 3.26
CA VAL A 97 -0.14 -12.58 2.13
C VAL A 97 0.99 -11.75 1.53
N ASP A 98 2.22 -12.03 1.91
CA ASP A 98 3.40 -11.35 1.40
C ASP A 98 3.30 -9.83 1.57
N ALA A 99 2.89 -9.39 2.76
CA ALA A 99 2.86 -7.97 3.09
C ALA A 99 4.29 -7.45 3.22
N LEU A 100 4.52 -6.25 2.69
CA LEU A 100 5.84 -5.65 2.77
C LEU A 100 6.21 -5.26 4.20
N ASP A 101 5.24 -4.71 4.92
CA ASP A 101 5.52 -4.16 6.24
C ASP A 101 4.21 -3.96 6.99
N PHE A 102 4.32 -3.46 8.21
CA PHE A 102 3.15 -3.03 8.96
C PHE A 102 3.49 -1.75 9.75
N VAL A 103 2.46 -0.98 10.06
CA VAL A 103 2.57 0.27 10.81
C VAL A 103 1.71 0.12 12.06
N LEU A 104 2.29 0.35 13.23
CA LEU A 104 1.55 0.26 14.48
C LEU A 104 0.82 1.56 14.77
N LYS A 105 -0.43 1.43 15.22
CA LYS A 105 -1.19 2.57 15.72
C LYS A 105 -0.77 2.84 17.16
N PRO A 106 -0.75 4.09 17.61
CA PRO A 106 -1.09 5.30 16.88
C PRO A 106 -0.01 5.65 15.87
N VAL A 107 -0.45 6.09 14.69
CA VAL A 107 0.46 6.36 13.58
C VAL A 107 1.01 7.77 13.71
N ASN A 108 2.34 7.91 13.63
CA ASN A 108 2.95 9.22 13.52
C ASN A 108 3.55 9.39 12.13
N TYR A 109 3.68 10.63 11.71
CA TYR A 109 4.10 10.91 10.35
C TYR A 109 5.50 10.37 10.03
N TYR A 110 6.42 10.48 10.97
CA TYR A 110 7.79 10.03 10.73
C TYR A 110 7.84 8.54 10.40
N GLN A 111 7.18 7.72 11.23
CA GLN A 111 7.14 6.29 10.97
C GLN A 111 6.40 5.96 9.69
N PHE A 112 5.27 6.63 9.47
CA PHE A 112 4.46 6.39 8.28
C PHE A 112 5.24 6.76 7.01
N SER A 113 5.91 7.89 7.02
CA SER A 113 6.66 8.34 5.84
C SER A 113 7.79 7.39 5.49
N THR A 114 8.45 6.80 6.51
CA THR A 114 9.48 5.81 6.28
C THR A 114 8.92 4.56 5.59
N LYS A 115 7.75 4.10 6.06
CA LYS A 115 7.12 2.92 5.46
C LYS A 115 6.60 3.22 4.06
N LEU A 116 6.05 4.41 3.86
CA LEU A 116 5.57 4.82 2.55
C LEU A 116 6.73 4.91 1.56
N ALA A 117 7.86 5.50 1.99
CA ALA A 117 9.03 5.58 1.13
C ALA A 117 9.50 4.20 0.70
N ARG A 118 9.51 3.25 1.63
CA ARG A 118 9.91 1.88 1.34
C ARG A 118 8.96 1.21 0.35
N ALA A 119 7.65 1.44 0.53
CA ALA A 119 6.65 0.89 -0.37
C ALA A 119 6.80 1.47 -1.78
N LEU A 120 7.04 2.77 -1.87
CA LEU A 120 7.24 3.42 -3.17
C LEU A 120 8.50 2.92 -3.86
N GLN A 121 9.55 2.64 -3.11
CA GLN A 121 10.75 2.05 -3.68
C GLN A 121 10.48 0.67 -4.25
N ARG A 122 9.66 -0.12 -3.57
CA ARG A 122 9.30 -1.45 -4.08
C ARG A 122 8.52 -1.33 -5.39
N VAL A 123 7.58 -0.40 -5.45
CA VAL A 123 6.81 -0.16 -6.68
C VAL A 123 7.74 0.26 -7.81
N GLN A 124 8.64 1.19 -7.54
CA GLN A 124 9.57 1.68 -8.55
C GLN A 124 10.51 0.60 -9.05
N ARG A 125 11.02 -0.22 -8.16
CA ARG A 125 11.94 -1.30 -8.55
C ARG A 125 11.28 -2.30 -9.48
N ARG A 126 10.00 -2.63 -9.24
CA ARG A 126 9.29 -3.56 -10.12
C ARG A 126 9.08 -2.96 -11.50
N LYS A 127 8.69 -1.67 -11.54
CA LYS A 127 8.52 -0.97 -12.81
C LYS A 127 9.85 -0.76 -13.50
N GLY A 128 10.89 -0.43 -12.73
CA GLY A 128 12.23 -0.28 -13.27
C GLY A 128 12.75 -1.58 -13.84
N GLY A 129 12.48 -2.71 -13.17
CA GLY A 129 12.85 -4.02 -13.67
C GLY A 129 12.19 -4.33 -14.99
N GLN A 130 10.91 -4.00 -15.11
CA GLN A 130 10.20 -4.18 -16.36
C GLN A 130 10.79 -3.33 -17.48
N ILE A 131 11.08 -2.08 -17.16
CA ILE A 131 11.68 -1.16 -18.12
C ILE A 131 13.06 -1.67 -18.53
N ALA A 132 13.84 -2.14 -17.57
CA ALA A 132 15.17 -2.69 -17.86
C ALA A 132 15.10 -3.87 -18.79
N LEU A 133 14.10 -4.73 -18.60
CA LEU A 133 13.91 -5.88 -19.48
C LEU A 133 13.55 -5.43 -20.90
N GLN A 134 12.73 -4.40 -21.01
CA GLN A 134 12.34 -3.86 -22.29
C GLN A 134 13.51 -3.20 -23.02
N THR A 135 14.39 -2.59 -22.27
CA THR A 135 15.53 -1.85 -22.82
C THR A 135 16.82 -2.64 -22.82
N ALA A 136 16.79 -3.87 -22.33
CA ALA A 136 18.00 -4.69 -22.28
C ALA A 136 18.61 -4.84 -23.66
N GLY A 137 17.78 -4.89 -24.66
CA GLY A 137 18.26 -4.93 -26.03
C GLY A 137 18.81 -3.58 -26.48
N GLY A 138 18.44 -2.48 -25.81
CA GLY A 138 18.88 -1.13 -26.15
C GLY A 138 19.85 -0.56 -25.17
N GLY A 139 20.13 -1.17 -24.17
CA GLY A 139 21.08 -0.69 -23.21
C GLY A 139 20.55 0.25 -22.21
N GLN A 140 20.32 0.90 -21.85
CA GLN A 140 20.26 1.57 -20.79
C GLN A 140 19.93 1.84 -19.88
N LEU A 141 19.69 2.18 -20.14
CA LEU A 141 19.42 2.63 -19.37
C LEU A 141 19.13 3.02 -18.63
N LEU A 142 18.89 3.29 -18.69
CA LEU A 142 18.69 3.69 -18.07
C LEU A 142 18.39 3.81 -17.19
N ASN A 143 18.33 3.83 -17.07
CA ASN A 143 18.11 3.98 -16.22
C ASN A 143 17.92 4.14 -15.43
N THR A 144 17.77 4.23 -15.47
CA THR A 144 17.80 4.46 -14.66
C THR A 144 17.96 4.37 -14.16
#